data_c46ccb1e3180e0a0803d764d27b99a5c
#
_entry.id   c46ccb1e3180e0a0803d764d27b99a5c
#
_cell.length_a   1.000
_cell.length_b   1.000
_cell.length_c   1.000
_cell.angle_alpha   90.00
_cell.angle_beta   90.00
_cell.angle_gamma   90.00
#
_symmetry.space_group_name_H-M   'P 1'
#
loop_
_entity.id
_entity.type
_entity.pdbx_description
1 polymer ?
#
loop_
_entity_poly.entity_id
_entity_poly.type
_entity_poly.pdbx_seq_one_letter_code
_entity_poly.pdbx_strand_id
1 'polypeptide(L)'
;MIKLKSSEYKKYSKFLNNLANKLTRFYFLKLNKPFKVSNKLKGTGYDPVTNADIAFEKFIRKEISNKFPTHQIIGEEFKNKKTKSDFSWVIDPIDGTRSFVIGNPTWSNLISLNFRGIPILGLANFPILKKYYFNETDKVCLLYTSDAADDWFC
;
A
#
# COMPACT_ATOMS: atom_id res chain seq x y z
N MET A 1 21.24 8.34 10.75
CA MET A 1 20.17 7.33 10.53
C MET A 1 19.13 7.52 11.62
N ILE A 2 17.88 7.79 11.23
CA ILE A 2 16.78 7.97 12.20
C ILE A 2 16.40 6.58 12.71
N LYS A 3 16.66 6.29 13.99
CA LYS A 3 16.24 5.02 14.61
C LYS A 3 14.92 5.25 15.35
N LEU A 4 13.84 4.67 14.85
CA LEU A 4 12.63 4.49 15.65
C LEU A 4 12.93 3.64 16.89
N LYS A 5 12.19 3.87 17.98
CA LYS A 5 12.22 2.96 19.11
C LYS A 5 11.72 1.57 18.65
N SER A 6 12.29 0.51 19.15
CA SER A 6 11.92 -0.88 18.80
C SER A 6 10.40 -1.14 18.93
N SER A 7 9.75 -0.55 19.93
CA SER A 7 8.30 -0.67 20.15
C SER A 7 7.47 0.02 19.06
N GLU A 8 7.93 1.19 18.57
CA GLU A 8 7.28 1.92 17.49
C GLU A 8 7.43 1.16 16.17
N TYR A 9 8.64 0.66 15.91
CA TYR A 9 8.91 -0.16 14.75
C TYR A 9 7.97 -1.37 14.69
N LYS A 10 7.89 -2.17 15.77
CA LYS A 10 6.98 -3.31 15.88
C LYS A 10 5.51 -2.95 15.62
N LYS A 11 5.06 -1.78 16.12
CA LYS A 11 3.70 -1.29 15.91
C LYS A 11 3.40 -1.06 14.43
N TYR A 12 4.33 -0.42 13.70
CA TYR A 12 4.15 -0.11 12.28
C TYR A 12 4.29 -1.35 11.40
N SER A 13 5.26 -2.23 11.68
CA SER A 13 5.44 -3.50 10.97
C SER A 13 4.20 -4.39 11.11
N LYS A 14 3.66 -4.54 12.32
CA LYS A 14 2.42 -5.29 12.55
C LYS A 14 1.23 -4.70 11.77
N PHE A 15 1.15 -3.37 11.69
CA PHE A 15 0.11 -2.70 10.91
C PHE A 15 0.26 -3.00 9.42
N LEU A 16 1.48 -2.90 8.85
CA LEU A 16 1.72 -3.17 7.43
C LEU A 16 1.44 -4.62 7.05
N ASN A 17 1.83 -5.58 7.89
CA ASN A 17 1.52 -7.00 7.68
C ASN A 17 0.00 -7.26 7.65
N ASN A 18 -0.73 -6.71 8.61
CA ASN A 18 -2.19 -6.79 8.62
C ASN A 18 -2.81 -6.12 7.40
N LEU A 19 -2.25 -4.99 6.98
CA LEU A 19 -2.74 -4.25 5.82
C LEU A 19 -2.55 -5.05 4.53
N ALA A 20 -1.41 -5.72 4.34
CA ALA A 20 -1.15 -6.58 3.18
C ALA A 20 -2.21 -7.69 3.04
N ASN A 21 -2.49 -8.39 4.12
CA ASN A 21 -3.55 -9.44 4.15
C ASN A 21 -4.93 -8.85 3.83
N LYS A 22 -5.26 -7.70 4.42
CA LYS A 22 -6.54 -7.01 4.14
C LYS A 22 -6.65 -6.54 2.70
N LEU A 23 -5.57 -6.05 2.08
CA LEU A 23 -5.54 -5.61 0.68
C LEU A 23 -5.75 -6.77 -0.27
N THR A 24 -5.07 -7.89 -0.04
CA THR A 24 -5.25 -9.11 -0.82
C THR A 24 -6.70 -9.61 -0.73
N ARG A 25 -7.25 -9.69 0.49
CA ARG A 25 -8.65 -10.07 0.70
C ARG A 25 -9.62 -9.08 0.05
N PHE A 26 -9.35 -7.78 0.15
CA PHE A 26 -10.17 -6.73 -0.47
C PHE A 26 -10.22 -6.88 -1.99
N TYR A 27 -9.08 -7.16 -2.64
CA TYR A 27 -9.03 -7.44 -4.06
C TYR A 27 -9.95 -8.59 -4.45
N PHE A 28 -9.78 -9.77 -3.85
CA PHE A 28 -10.56 -10.95 -4.21
C PHE A 28 -12.06 -10.81 -3.93
N LEU A 29 -12.44 -10.13 -2.87
CA LEU A 29 -13.85 -9.97 -2.50
C LEU A 29 -14.57 -8.83 -3.24
N LYS A 30 -13.86 -7.77 -3.59
CA LYS A 30 -14.49 -6.53 -4.07
C LYS A 30 -14.05 -6.08 -5.46
N LEU A 31 -12.81 -6.32 -5.83
CA LEU A 31 -12.19 -5.76 -7.03
C LEU A 31 -11.88 -6.78 -8.13
N ASN A 32 -11.95 -8.07 -7.84
CA ASN A 32 -11.84 -9.14 -8.85
C ASN A 32 -13.13 -9.23 -9.68
N LYS A 33 -13.44 -8.15 -10.40
CA LYS A 33 -14.67 -7.93 -11.19
C LYS A 33 -14.33 -7.01 -12.35
N PRO A 34 -15.18 -6.93 -13.39
CA PRO A 34 -15.03 -5.94 -14.45
C PRO A 34 -14.88 -4.52 -13.87
N PHE A 35 -13.90 -3.79 -14.37
CA PHE A 35 -13.57 -2.44 -13.93
C PHE A 35 -13.60 -1.46 -15.11
N LYS A 36 -13.75 -0.17 -14.78
CA LYS A 36 -13.69 0.91 -15.77
C LYS A 36 -12.29 1.47 -15.82
N VAL A 37 -11.79 1.72 -17.03
CA VAL A 37 -10.50 2.36 -17.28
C VAL A 37 -10.75 3.77 -17.79
N SER A 38 -10.01 4.73 -17.25
CA SER A 38 -9.94 6.12 -17.74
C SER A 38 -8.48 6.47 -18.01
N ASN A 39 -8.23 7.50 -18.82
CA ASN A 39 -6.88 8.00 -19.04
C ASN A 39 -6.68 9.30 -18.27
N LYS A 40 -5.64 9.42 -17.44
CA LYS A 40 -5.29 10.66 -16.72
C LYS A 40 -4.76 11.74 -17.67
N LEU A 41 -4.10 11.34 -18.77
CA LEU A 41 -3.52 12.27 -19.72
C LEU A 41 -4.59 12.81 -20.70
N LYS A 42 -4.54 14.12 -20.95
CA LYS A 42 -5.29 14.79 -22.02
C LYS A 42 -4.35 14.93 -23.23
N GLY A 43 -4.66 14.27 -24.35
CA GLY A 43 -3.87 14.33 -25.59
C GLY A 43 -3.13 13.02 -25.91
N THR A 44 -1.93 13.12 -26.47
CA THR A 44 -1.10 11.97 -26.82
C THR A 44 -0.43 11.40 -25.59
N GLY A 45 -0.70 10.16 -25.28
CA GLY A 45 -0.14 9.44 -24.14
C GLY A 45 -1.17 8.55 -23.47
N TYR A 46 -0.70 7.56 -22.72
CA TYR A 46 -1.56 6.62 -22.00
C TYR A 46 -1.08 6.45 -20.57
N ASP A 47 -1.85 7.02 -19.65
CA ASP A 47 -1.68 6.91 -18.20
C ASP A 47 -3.01 6.43 -17.60
N PRO A 48 -3.25 5.11 -17.57
CA PRO A 48 -4.52 4.57 -17.17
C PRO A 48 -4.74 4.70 -15.66
N VAL A 49 -5.97 5.02 -15.28
CA VAL A 49 -6.49 4.88 -13.93
C VAL A 49 -7.77 4.07 -13.98
N THR A 50 -7.99 3.25 -12.99
CA THR A 50 -9.19 2.45 -12.88
C THR A 50 -9.98 2.83 -11.63
N ASN A 51 -11.24 2.43 -11.59
CA ASN A 51 -12.02 2.54 -10.36
C ASN A 51 -11.46 1.64 -9.22
N ALA A 52 -10.56 0.70 -9.55
CA ALA A 52 -9.85 -0.11 -8.57
C ALA A 52 -8.77 0.70 -7.86
N ASP A 53 -8.01 1.58 -8.57
CA ASP A 53 -7.02 2.50 -7.97
C ASP A 53 -7.69 3.35 -6.90
N ILE A 54 -8.81 3.98 -7.26
CA ILE A 54 -9.61 4.83 -6.35
C ILE A 54 -10.11 4.02 -5.14
N ALA A 55 -10.59 2.79 -5.37
CA ALA A 55 -11.12 1.94 -4.31
C ALA A 55 -10.02 1.47 -3.35
N PHE A 56 -8.85 1.07 -3.86
CA PHE A 56 -7.70 0.69 -3.04
C PHE A 56 -7.19 1.87 -2.21
N GLU A 57 -6.98 3.04 -2.83
CA GLU A 57 -6.48 4.19 -2.07
C GLU A 57 -7.47 4.61 -0.97
N LYS A 58 -8.77 4.62 -1.26
CA LYS A 58 -9.81 4.90 -0.26
C LYS A 58 -9.75 3.91 0.90
N PHE A 59 -9.58 2.62 0.60
CA PHE A 59 -9.46 1.58 1.62
C PHE A 59 -8.20 1.77 2.48
N ILE A 60 -7.03 1.97 1.86
CA ILE A 60 -5.75 2.18 2.55
C ILE A 60 -5.82 3.41 3.46
N ARG A 61 -6.34 4.53 2.94
CA ARG A 61 -6.52 5.77 3.71
C ARG A 61 -7.41 5.57 4.94
N LYS A 62 -8.48 4.79 4.81
CA LYS A 62 -9.36 4.45 5.94
C LYS A 62 -8.61 3.66 7.00
N GLU A 63 -7.87 2.62 6.62
CA GLU A 63 -7.10 1.80 7.55
C GLU A 63 -6.03 2.62 8.29
N ILE A 64 -5.29 3.46 7.56
CA ILE A 64 -4.28 4.36 8.13
C ILE A 64 -4.93 5.37 9.08
N SER A 65 -6.00 6.05 8.64
CA SER A 65 -6.65 7.09 9.45
C SER A 65 -7.27 6.54 10.73
N ASN A 66 -7.79 5.32 10.70
CA ASN A 66 -8.32 4.66 11.89
C ASN A 66 -7.21 4.33 12.91
N LYS A 67 -6.04 3.91 12.45
CA LYS A 67 -4.96 3.48 13.34
C LYS A 67 -4.00 4.61 13.72
N PHE A 68 -3.80 5.57 12.81
CA PHE A 68 -2.88 6.69 12.93
C PHE A 68 -3.55 8.01 12.49
N PRO A 69 -4.55 8.49 13.26
CA PRO A 69 -5.38 9.63 12.85
C PRO A 69 -4.59 10.93 12.66
N THR A 70 -3.45 11.08 13.33
CA THR A 70 -2.60 12.27 13.27
C THR A 70 -1.59 12.25 12.14
N HIS A 71 -1.33 11.09 11.50
CA HIS A 71 -0.34 11.00 10.43
C HIS A 71 -0.83 11.68 9.15
N GLN A 72 0.12 12.19 8.37
CA GLN A 72 -0.10 12.68 7.02
C GLN A 72 -0.32 11.51 6.07
N ILE A 73 -1.06 11.74 4.97
CA ILE A 73 -1.25 10.76 3.90
C ILE A 73 -1.08 11.46 2.56
N ILE A 74 -0.16 10.95 1.76
CA ILE A 74 0.15 11.36 0.40
C ILE A 74 -0.25 10.19 -0.51
N GLY A 75 -1.17 10.42 -1.40
CA GLY A 75 -1.64 9.40 -2.33
C GLY A 75 -1.75 9.96 -3.73
N GLU A 76 -2.09 9.11 -4.68
CA GLU A 76 -2.14 9.41 -6.08
C GLU A 76 -3.52 9.91 -6.53
N GLU A 77 -4.59 9.32 -5.97
CA GLU A 77 -5.96 9.53 -6.46
C GLU A 77 -6.74 10.58 -5.65
N PHE A 78 -6.32 10.89 -4.44
CA PHE A 78 -7.00 11.85 -3.57
C PHE A 78 -6.04 12.93 -3.07
N LYS A 79 -6.62 14.09 -2.72
CA LYS A 79 -5.85 15.18 -2.08
C LYS A 79 -5.11 14.70 -0.83
N ASN A 80 -3.89 15.20 -0.68
CA ASN A 80 -3.05 14.87 0.46
C ASN A 80 -3.70 15.31 1.80
N LYS A 81 -3.71 14.41 2.77
CA LYS A 81 -4.05 14.74 4.16
C LYS A 81 -2.80 15.34 4.83
N LYS A 82 -2.81 16.64 5.03
CA LYS A 82 -1.74 17.37 5.74
C LYS A 82 -2.07 17.48 7.22
N THR A 83 -1.08 17.25 8.07
CA THR A 83 -1.15 17.43 9.53
C THR A 83 0.19 18.00 10.03
N LYS A 84 0.30 18.25 11.35
CA LYS A 84 1.58 18.64 11.97
C LYS A 84 2.49 17.46 12.32
N SER A 85 2.14 16.23 11.93
CA SER A 85 2.92 15.03 12.23
C SER A 85 4.21 14.98 11.43
N ASP A 86 5.30 14.53 12.05
CA ASP A 86 6.53 14.19 11.35
C ASP A 86 6.40 12.89 10.52
N PHE A 87 5.34 12.10 10.76
CA PHE A 87 5.07 10.88 10.02
C PHE A 87 4.13 11.13 8.84
N SER A 88 4.49 10.58 7.68
CA SER A 88 3.65 10.56 6.49
C SER A 88 3.61 9.17 5.85
N TRP A 89 2.45 8.78 5.37
CA TRP A 89 2.26 7.60 4.54
C TRP A 89 2.24 8.02 3.08
N VAL A 90 3.03 7.36 2.25
CA VAL A 90 2.99 7.53 0.79
C VAL A 90 2.38 6.28 0.20
N ILE A 91 1.38 6.45 -0.67
CA ILE A 91 0.55 5.38 -1.21
C ILE A 91 0.55 5.47 -2.74
N ASP A 92 0.92 4.37 -3.38
CA ASP A 92 0.56 4.08 -4.77
C ASP A 92 -0.41 2.90 -4.73
N PRO A 93 -1.69 3.12 -5.06
CA PRO A 93 -2.73 2.10 -4.91
C PRO A 93 -2.56 0.92 -5.86
N ILE A 94 -2.11 1.16 -7.10
CA ILE A 94 -1.80 0.12 -8.10
C ILE A 94 -0.56 0.54 -8.89
N ASP A 95 0.62 0.23 -8.37
CA ASP A 95 1.83 0.30 -9.16
C ASP A 95 1.75 -0.71 -10.31
N GLY A 96 1.94 -0.23 -11.53
CA GLY A 96 1.75 -1.02 -12.72
C GLY A 96 0.29 -1.12 -13.18
N THR A 97 -0.47 -0.03 -13.17
CA THR A 97 -1.87 0.02 -13.61
C THR A 97 -2.06 -0.54 -15.03
N ARG A 98 -1.08 -0.38 -15.91
CA ARG A 98 -1.09 -1.01 -17.25
C ARG A 98 -1.11 -2.55 -17.15
N SER A 99 -0.30 -3.11 -16.27
CA SER A 99 -0.30 -4.56 -15.99
C SER A 99 -1.63 -5.01 -15.42
N PHE A 100 -2.19 -4.24 -14.49
CA PHE A 100 -3.52 -4.50 -13.93
C PHE A 100 -4.59 -4.56 -15.02
N VAL A 101 -4.62 -3.58 -15.93
CA VAL A 101 -5.62 -3.45 -17.00
C VAL A 101 -5.59 -4.64 -17.97
N ILE A 102 -4.41 -5.18 -18.28
CA ILE A 102 -4.27 -6.34 -19.19
C ILE A 102 -4.34 -7.69 -18.47
N GLY A 103 -4.60 -7.70 -17.14
CA GLY A 103 -4.68 -8.94 -16.37
C GLY A 103 -3.33 -9.58 -16.02
N ASN A 104 -2.22 -8.86 -16.17
CA ASN A 104 -0.91 -9.36 -15.75
C ASN A 104 -0.80 -9.30 -14.21
N PRO A 105 -0.38 -10.40 -13.53
CA PRO A 105 -0.36 -10.47 -12.07
C PRO A 105 0.77 -9.68 -11.39
N THR A 106 1.62 -8.97 -12.13
CA THR A 106 2.82 -8.30 -11.60
C THR A 106 2.59 -6.90 -11.04
N TRP A 107 1.35 -6.40 -10.99
CA TRP A 107 1.02 -5.14 -10.32
C TRP A 107 1.05 -5.28 -8.80
N SER A 108 1.26 -4.18 -8.09
CA SER A 108 1.35 -4.17 -6.63
C SER A 108 0.69 -2.96 -5.98
N ASN A 109 0.37 -3.08 -4.69
CA ASN A 109 0.09 -1.91 -3.85
C ASN A 109 1.41 -1.51 -3.19
N LEU A 110 1.86 -0.27 -3.37
CA LEU A 110 3.06 0.24 -2.71
C LEU A 110 2.66 1.21 -1.59
N ILE A 111 3.21 0.98 -0.40
CA ILE A 111 2.94 1.82 0.76
C ILE A 111 4.24 2.05 1.52
N SER A 112 4.57 3.32 1.75
CA SER A 112 5.74 3.70 2.53
C SER A 112 5.33 4.50 3.75
N LEU A 113 5.94 4.22 4.90
CA LEU A 113 5.93 5.10 6.07
C LEU A 113 7.22 5.91 6.08
N ASN A 114 7.06 7.22 6.06
CA ASN A 114 8.17 8.17 6.12
C ASN A 114 8.17 8.91 7.46
N PHE A 115 9.35 9.21 7.97
CA PHE A 115 9.57 10.13 9.09
C PHE A 115 10.38 11.32 8.61
N ARG A 116 9.83 12.53 8.72
CA ARG A 116 10.44 13.78 8.22
C ARG A 116 10.87 13.67 6.75
N GLY A 117 10.04 13.06 5.92
CA GLY A 117 10.29 12.85 4.50
C GLY A 117 11.25 11.70 4.15
N ILE A 118 11.84 11.01 5.12
CA ILE A 118 12.74 9.87 4.90
C ILE A 118 11.96 8.56 5.04
N PRO A 119 11.96 7.68 4.04
CA PRO A 119 11.33 6.36 4.14
C PRO A 119 11.99 5.51 5.24
N ILE A 120 11.17 4.94 6.11
CA ILE A 120 11.62 4.11 7.22
C ILE A 120 11.05 2.69 7.19
N LEU A 121 9.88 2.51 6.57
CA LEU A 121 9.25 1.23 6.32
C LEU A 121 8.56 1.26 4.96
N GLY A 122 8.57 0.15 4.24
CA GLY A 122 7.90 -0.02 2.96
C GLY A 122 7.22 -1.36 2.85
N LEU A 123 6.10 -1.40 2.15
CA LEU A 123 5.33 -2.58 1.80
C LEU A 123 5.11 -2.59 0.29
N ALA A 124 5.42 -3.72 -0.35
CA ALA A 124 4.99 -4.04 -1.71
C ALA A 124 4.11 -5.30 -1.65
N ASN A 125 2.80 -5.13 -1.83
CA ASN A 125 1.84 -6.22 -1.79
C ASN A 125 1.40 -6.60 -3.20
N PHE A 126 1.48 -7.88 -3.54
CA PHE A 126 1.08 -8.47 -4.82
C PHE A 126 -0.16 -9.36 -4.62
N PRO A 127 -1.37 -8.81 -4.68
CA PRO A 127 -2.59 -9.54 -4.31
C PRO A 127 -2.81 -10.82 -5.10
N ILE A 128 -2.61 -10.80 -6.43
CA ILE A 128 -2.82 -11.99 -7.28
C ILE A 128 -1.84 -13.11 -6.93
N LEU A 129 -0.59 -12.74 -6.64
CA LEU A 129 0.44 -13.70 -6.27
C LEU A 129 0.35 -14.15 -4.81
N LYS A 130 -0.53 -13.53 -4.01
CA LYS A 130 -0.68 -13.75 -2.57
C LYS A 130 0.65 -13.64 -1.82
N LYS A 131 1.47 -12.66 -2.23
CA LYS A 131 2.80 -12.39 -1.67
C LYS A 131 2.93 -10.92 -1.34
N TYR A 132 3.75 -10.62 -0.35
CA TYR A 132 4.16 -9.25 -0.09
C TYR A 132 5.59 -9.19 0.43
N TYR A 133 6.23 -8.08 0.15
CA TYR A 133 7.55 -7.75 0.64
C TYR A 133 7.43 -6.55 1.57
N PHE A 134 8.13 -6.58 2.69
CA PHE A 134 8.32 -5.38 3.49
C PHE A 134 9.75 -5.35 4.05
N ASN A 135 10.27 -4.17 4.34
CA ASN A 135 11.57 -4.05 4.95
C ASN A 135 11.46 -4.09 6.48
N GLU A 136 12.32 -4.88 7.10
CA GLU A 136 12.56 -4.89 8.55
C GLU A 136 14.00 -4.47 8.80
N THR A 137 14.18 -3.19 9.23
CA THR A 137 15.51 -2.58 9.36
C THR A 137 16.32 -2.65 8.05
N ASP A 138 17.36 -3.45 8.00
CA ASP A 138 18.28 -3.60 6.85
C ASP A 138 17.95 -4.85 6.00
N LYS A 139 16.86 -5.54 6.31
CA LYS A 139 16.43 -6.76 5.60
C LYS A 139 15.11 -6.53 4.88
N VAL A 140 14.95 -7.21 3.77
CA VAL A 140 13.68 -7.33 3.07
C VAL A 140 13.11 -8.71 3.30
N CYS A 141 11.89 -8.75 3.81
CA CYS A 141 11.16 -9.99 4.08
C CYS A 141 10.17 -10.27 2.96
N LEU A 142 10.19 -11.49 2.44
CA LEU A 142 9.13 -12.02 1.59
C LEU A 142 8.18 -12.83 2.46
N LEU A 143 6.91 -12.47 2.45
CA LEU A 143 5.85 -13.17 3.16
C LEU A 143 4.72 -13.54 2.20
N TYR A 144 3.96 -14.56 2.59
CA TYR A 144 2.79 -14.99 1.86
C TYR A 144 1.53 -14.54 2.60
N THR A 145 0.53 -14.05 1.87
CA THR A 145 -0.78 -13.78 2.45
C THR A 145 -1.46 -15.11 2.66
N SER A 146 -1.48 -15.59 3.89
CA SER A 146 -2.21 -16.78 4.32
C SER A 146 -3.42 -16.39 5.16
N ASP A 147 -4.39 -17.28 5.27
CA ASP A 147 -5.50 -17.12 6.23
C ASP A 147 -5.04 -17.30 7.69
N ALA A 148 -3.78 -17.71 7.91
CA ALA A 148 -3.16 -17.91 9.21
C ALA A 148 -2.18 -16.77 9.52
N ALA A 149 -2.48 -16.03 10.58
CA ALA A 149 -1.74 -14.83 11.01
C ALA A 149 -0.45 -15.11 11.81
N ASP A 150 0.10 -16.33 11.80
CA ASP A 150 1.07 -16.76 12.82
C ASP A 150 2.50 -17.03 12.36
N ASP A 151 2.83 -16.96 11.07
CA ASP A 151 4.21 -17.18 10.61
C ASP A 151 5.00 -15.88 10.51
N TRP A 152 5.60 -15.50 11.64
CA TRP A 152 6.58 -14.44 11.76
C TRP A 152 7.99 -15.01 11.71
N PHE A 153 8.58 -15.19 10.54
CA PHE A 153 10.03 -15.41 10.42
C PHE A 153 10.59 -14.66 9.20
N CYS A 154 11.45 -13.68 9.52
CA CYS A 154 12.47 -13.18 8.60
C CYS A 154 13.82 -13.75 8.97
#